data_40a8440d5cc3c76b7407721600995b48
#
_entry.id   40a8440d5cc3c76b7407721600995b48
#
_cell.length_a   1.000
_cell.length_b   1.000
_cell.length_c   1.000
_cell.angle_alpha   90.00
_cell.angle_beta   90.00
_cell.angle_gamma   90.00
#
_symmetry.space_group_name_H-M   'P 1'
#
loop_
_entity.id
_entity.type
_entity.pdbx_description
1 polymer ?
#
loop_
_entity_poly.entity_id
_entity_poly.type
_entity_poly.pdbx_seq_one_letter_code
_entity_poly.pdbx_strand_id
1 'polypeptide(L)'
;SCLFLRLQHYTVNSERDEFKPISTITGRDVSWSILDAVFSPDNNFIAYSSWCDSVHLVPLNKDPDDQISLSSCSGERRFCIFSLAYAADGQNIIGGANDGNIYICHLERDKHTRIKAHSRDVNAVSYADDSSHILYSAGDDGLCKVWDTRTLNENSPKPVGILAGHLDGITYIDSRQDRRHLITNSKDQSIKLWDIRIFSSADALNKTEKAISSHAWDYRFQKAPKKFCKNVKSLEGDSSVMTYRGHSVLQTLIRCRFSPAFSTGQRYIYTGCASGQTVIYDALTGEIAAALTGHSACVRDVSWHPYRNELCSTAWDNIIMNWDSVSKMSTSPSRMVGTRLRRSMRLAQQKKNKEQMRKE
;
A
#
# COMPACT_ATOMS: atom_id res chain seq x y z
N SER A 1 9.55 -26.49 -5.80
CA SER A 1 8.51 -26.03 -6.74
C SER A 1 8.57 -24.51 -6.80
N CYS A 2 9.15 -23.95 -7.87
CA CYS A 2 9.24 -22.52 -8.08
C CYS A 2 7.85 -21.92 -8.25
N LEU A 3 7.42 -21.13 -7.28
CA LEU A 3 6.30 -20.23 -7.44
C LEU A 3 6.75 -19.08 -8.36
N PHE A 4 6.40 -19.17 -9.65
CA PHE A 4 6.58 -18.07 -10.58
C PHE A 4 5.56 -16.98 -10.24
N LEU A 5 5.97 -15.97 -9.50
CA LEU A 5 5.18 -14.76 -9.30
C LEU A 5 5.32 -13.88 -10.53
N ARG A 6 4.18 -13.43 -11.03
CA ARG A 6 4.06 -12.68 -12.28
C ARG A 6 3.38 -11.37 -12.03
N LEU A 7 3.95 -10.30 -12.56
CA LEU A 7 3.27 -9.03 -12.76
C LEU A 7 2.51 -9.10 -14.08
N GLN A 8 1.26 -8.71 -14.06
CA GLN A 8 0.46 -8.63 -15.28
C GLN A 8 0.12 -7.17 -15.55
N HIS A 9 0.51 -6.72 -16.71
CA HIS A 9 0.18 -5.39 -17.21
C HIS A 9 -1.08 -5.48 -18.06
N TYR A 10 -2.09 -4.69 -17.72
CA TYR A 10 -3.38 -4.65 -18.40
C TYR A 10 -3.65 -3.31 -19.02
N THR A 11 -4.33 -3.29 -20.14
CA THR A 11 -5.05 -2.11 -20.66
C THR A 11 -6.54 -2.28 -20.45
N VAL A 12 -7.22 -1.17 -20.18
CA VAL A 12 -8.68 -1.12 -20.13
C VAL A 12 -9.19 -0.70 -21.51
N ASN A 13 -9.92 -1.60 -22.16
CA ASN A 13 -10.59 -1.24 -23.42
C ASN A 13 -11.87 -0.48 -23.08
N SER A 14 -11.89 0.81 -23.41
CA SER A 14 -12.99 1.73 -23.12
C SER A 14 -14.32 1.38 -23.82
N GLU A 15 -14.28 0.56 -24.89
CA GLU A 15 -15.50 0.18 -25.62
C GLU A 15 -16.19 -1.07 -25.06
N ARG A 16 -15.47 -1.91 -24.29
CA ARG A 16 -15.98 -3.19 -23.82
C ARG A 16 -15.85 -3.44 -22.32
N ASP A 17 -15.31 -2.47 -21.57
CA ASP A 17 -15.00 -2.61 -20.12
C ASP A 17 -14.22 -3.88 -19.77
N GLU A 18 -13.40 -4.36 -20.70
CA GLU A 18 -12.61 -5.57 -20.53
C GLU A 18 -11.15 -5.24 -20.22
N PHE A 19 -10.61 -5.86 -19.17
CA PHE A 19 -9.17 -5.84 -18.90
C PHE A 19 -8.47 -6.81 -19.86
N LYS A 20 -7.66 -6.28 -20.77
CA LYS A 20 -6.82 -7.10 -21.64
C LYS A 20 -5.38 -7.12 -21.11
N PRO A 21 -4.81 -8.31 -20.87
CA PRO A 21 -3.40 -8.40 -20.52
C PRO A 21 -2.56 -7.96 -21.73
N ILE A 22 -1.67 -6.99 -21.54
CA ILE A 22 -0.69 -6.55 -22.54
C ILE A 22 0.53 -7.44 -22.45
N SER A 23 1.08 -7.60 -21.25
CA SER A 23 2.27 -8.39 -21.01
C SER A 23 2.21 -9.11 -19.67
N THR A 24 2.98 -10.18 -19.57
CA THR A 24 3.19 -10.91 -18.32
C THR A 24 4.67 -10.93 -18.02
N ILE A 25 5.06 -10.32 -16.93
CA ILE A 25 6.44 -10.20 -16.48
C ILE A 25 6.70 -11.29 -15.44
N THR A 26 7.69 -12.13 -15.66
CA THR A 26 8.14 -13.10 -14.67
C THR A 26 9.11 -12.42 -13.72
N GLY A 27 8.79 -12.36 -12.43
CA GLY A 27 9.67 -11.74 -11.44
C GLY A 27 10.96 -12.50 -11.28
N ARG A 28 12.09 -11.77 -11.23
CA ARG A 28 13.43 -12.31 -10.92
C ARG A 28 13.64 -12.30 -9.41
N ASP A 29 14.41 -13.24 -8.90
CA ASP A 29 14.81 -13.36 -7.49
C ASP A 29 13.66 -13.28 -6.49
N VAL A 30 12.45 -13.69 -6.90
CA VAL A 30 11.26 -13.68 -6.06
C VAL A 30 11.20 -14.94 -5.23
N SER A 31 11.54 -14.85 -3.94
CA SER A 31 11.53 -16.02 -3.05
C SER A 31 10.14 -16.35 -2.51
N TRP A 32 9.33 -15.35 -2.18
CA TRP A 32 8.00 -15.56 -1.55
C TRP A 32 6.88 -14.86 -2.32
N SER A 33 6.93 -13.53 -2.44
CA SER A 33 5.89 -12.73 -3.09
C SER A 33 6.44 -11.40 -3.58
N ILE A 34 5.79 -10.81 -4.58
CA ILE A 34 5.97 -9.40 -4.90
C ILE A 34 5.25 -8.61 -3.81
N LEU A 35 5.95 -7.67 -3.18
CA LEU A 35 5.45 -6.90 -2.06
C LEU A 35 4.83 -5.58 -2.54
N ASP A 36 5.52 -4.89 -3.43
CA ASP A 36 5.05 -3.65 -4.04
C ASP A 36 5.46 -3.55 -5.50
N ALA A 37 4.70 -2.75 -6.25
CA ALA A 37 5.01 -2.42 -7.64
C ALA A 37 4.50 -1.02 -7.96
N VAL A 38 5.37 -0.20 -8.58
CA VAL A 38 5.07 1.19 -8.91
C VAL A 38 5.55 1.51 -10.33
N PHE A 39 4.77 2.32 -11.05
CA PHE A 39 5.17 2.84 -12.35
C PHE A 39 6.16 4.00 -12.20
N SER A 40 7.09 4.11 -13.12
CA SER A 40 7.89 5.34 -13.28
C SER A 40 6.99 6.49 -13.75
N PRO A 41 7.34 7.75 -13.43
CA PRO A 41 6.54 8.92 -13.82
C PRO A 41 6.35 9.06 -15.34
N ASP A 42 7.31 8.58 -16.12
CA ASP A 42 7.29 8.57 -17.59
C ASP A 42 6.56 7.34 -18.17
N ASN A 43 6.06 6.43 -17.33
CA ASN A 43 5.44 5.16 -17.70
C ASN A 43 6.32 4.24 -18.59
N ASN A 44 7.64 4.39 -18.57
CA ASN A 44 8.56 3.53 -19.32
C ASN A 44 8.99 2.29 -18.54
N PHE A 45 8.90 2.34 -17.20
CA PHE A 45 9.33 1.26 -16.32
C PHE A 45 8.28 0.93 -15.26
N ILE A 46 8.31 -0.31 -14.79
CA ILE A 46 7.71 -0.72 -13.52
C ILE A 46 8.85 -1.12 -12.58
N ALA A 47 8.91 -0.52 -11.40
CA ALA A 47 9.74 -0.98 -10.30
C ALA A 47 8.94 -1.94 -9.43
N TYR A 48 9.53 -3.08 -9.03
CA TYR A 48 8.92 -3.97 -8.05
C TYR A 48 9.91 -4.44 -6.99
N SER A 49 9.40 -4.76 -5.83
CA SER A 49 10.13 -5.35 -4.71
C SER A 49 9.57 -6.72 -4.34
N SER A 50 10.42 -7.55 -3.77
CA SER A 50 10.06 -8.87 -3.26
C SER A 50 10.81 -9.15 -1.94
N TRP A 51 10.77 -10.40 -1.47
CA TRP A 51 11.60 -10.86 -0.36
C TRP A 51 13.05 -11.11 -0.83
N CYS A 52 13.69 -10.06 -1.26
CA CYS A 52 15.11 -10.04 -1.65
C CYS A 52 15.68 -8.64 -1.37
N ASP A 53 16.99 -8.51 -1.46
CA ASP A 53 17.72 -7.26 -1.21
C ASP A 53 17.77 -6.33 -2.43
N SER A 54 16.98 -6.61 -3.46
CA SER A 54 17.01 -5.86 -4.71
C SER A 54 15.64 -5.33 -5.10
N VAL A 55 15.62 -4.14 -5.67
CA VAL A 55 14.49 -3.60 -6.43
C VAL A 55 14.74 -3.85 -7.90
N HIS A 56 13.76 -4.40 -8.58
CA HIS A 56 13.87 -4.70 -10.01
C HIS A 56 13.10 -3.67 -10.84
N LEU A 57 13.74 -3.19 -11.91
CA LEU A 57 13.16 -2.31 -12.90
C LEU A 57 12.88 -3.10 -14.17
N VAL A 58 11.66 -3.06 -14.64
CA VAL A 58 11.21 -3.74 -15.87
C VAL A 58 10.84 -2.69 -16.89
N PRO A 59 11.48 -2.67 -18.07
CA PRO A 59 11.07 -1.80 -19.15
C PRO A 59 9.73 -2.26 -19.75
N LEU A 60 8.81 -1.33 -19.99
CA LEU A 60 7.51 -1.64 -20.60
C LEU A 60 7.53 -1.65 -22.12
N ASN A 61 8.48 -0.94 -22.72
CA ASN A 61 8.61 -0.78 -24.17
C ASN A 61 9.68 -1.68 -24.81
N LYS A 62 10.26 -2.60 -24.02
CA LYS A 62 11.29 -3.56 -24.44
C LYS A 62 10.90 -4.96 -24.01
N ASP A 63 11.81 -5.91 -24.21
CA ASP A 63 11.62 -7.27 -23.72
C ASP A 63 11.45 -7.24 -22.18
N PRO A 64 10.35 -7.80 -21.64
CA PRO A 64 10.15 -7.92 -20.19
C PRO A 64 11.25 -8.69 -19.45
N ASP A 65 12.09 -9.42 -20.17
CA ASP A 65 13.23 -10.13 -19.60
C ASP A 65 14.48 -9.24 -19.43
N ASP A 66 14.50 -8.02 -19.99
CA ASP A 66 15.58 -7.03 -19.81
C ASP A 66 15.43 -6.29 -18.47
N GLN A 67 15.37 -7.03 -17.36
CA GLN A 67 15.21 -6.46 -16.03
C GLN A 67 16.53 -5.97 -15.46
N ILE A 68 16.53 -4.77 -14.90
CA ILE A 68 17.65 -4.18 -14.16
C ILE A 68 17.45 -4.44 -12.67
N SER A 69 18.44 -4.98 -12.00
CA SER A 69 18.41 -5.22 -10.55
C SER A 69 19.23 -4.14 -9.82
N LEU A 70 18.58 -3.43 -8.91
CA LEU A 70 19.19 -2.44 -8.03
C LEU A 70 19.34 -3.06 -6.64
N SER A 71 20.55 -3.48 -6.29
CA SER A 71 20.80 -4.09 -4.97
C SER A 71 20.84 -3.04 -3.87
N SER A 72 20.13 -3.25 -2.77
CA SER A 72 20.18 -2.38 -1.58
C SER A 72 21.41 -2.60 -0.70
N CYS A 73 22.25 -3.59 -1.02
CA CYS A 73 23.47 -3.92 -0.27
C CYS A 73 23.27 -4.19 1.23
N SER A 74 22.08 -4.66 1.64
CA SER A 74 21.81 -4.95 3.05
C SER A 74 22.61 -6.14 3.57
N GLY A 75 22.89 -7.10 2.70
CA GLY A 75 23.60 -8.35 3.06
C GLY A 75 22.85 -9.26 4.02
N GLU A 76 21.63 -8.92 4.40
CA GLU A 76 20.82 -9.66 5.36
C GLU A 76 20.04 -10.79 4.68
N ARG A 77 20.08 -12.00 5.25
CA ARG A 77 19.43 -13.19 4.68
C ARG A 77 17.89 -13.11 4.60
N ARG A 78 17.26 -12.21 5.33
CA ARG A 78 15.79 -12.05 5.40
C ARG A 78 15.40 -10.58 5.21
N PHE A 79 15.95 -9.98 4.20
CA PHE A 79 15.66 -8.59 3.86
C PHE A 79 14.49 -8.48 2.87
N CYS A 80 13.69 -7.43 3.02
CA CYS A 80 12.66 -7.09 2.05
C CYS A 80 12.29 -5.60 2.13
N ILE A 81 11.84 -5.07 1.02
CA ILE A 81 11.29 -3.72 0.89
C ILE A 81 9.77 -3.86 0.74
N PHE A 82 9.00 -3.32 1.69
CA PHE A 82 7.54 -3.44 1.75
C PHE A 82 6.80 -2.45 0.87
N SER A 83 7.36 -1.28 0.65
CA SER A 83 6.73 -0.18 -0.06
C SER A 83 7.75 0.57 -0.90
N LEU A 84 7.33 0.96 -2.10
CA LEU A 84 8.13 1.72 -3.06
C LEU A 84 7.40 3.01 -3.45
N ALA A 85 8.16 4.08 -3.73
CA ALA A 85 7.65 5.26 -4.38
C ALA A 85 8.71 5.89 -5.29
N TYR A 86 8.30 6.30 -6.49
CA TYR A 86 9.15 7.10 -7.37
C TYR A 86 9.12 8.58 -6.98
N ALA A 87 10.27 9.23 -7.10
CA ALA A 87 10.30 10.68 -7.17
C ALA A 87 9.70 11.15 -8.52
N ALA A 88 9.09 12.32 -8.52
CA ALA A 88 8.41 12.82 -9.72
C ALA A 88 9.36 13.10 -10.90
N ASP A 89 10.64 13.33 -10.63
CA ASP A 89 11.70 13.47 -11.64
C ASP A 89 12.13 12.13 -12.27
N GLY A 90 11.66 11.01 -11.72
CA GLY A 90 12.01 9.66 -12.17
C GLY A 90 13.45 9.23 -11.85
N GLN A 91 14.24 10.06 -11.15
CA GLN A 91 15.66 9.77 -10.89
C GLN A 91 15.90 8.98 -9.60
N ASN A 92 14.92 8.97 -8.70
CA ASN A 92 15.04 8.33 -7.40
C ASN A 92 13.85 7.42 -7.11
N ILE A 93 14.14 6.29 -6.48
CA ILE A 93 13.14 5.41 -5.88
C ILE A 93 13.40 5.34 -4.39
N ILE A 94 12.38 5.56 -3.58
CA ILE A 94 12.44 5.31 -2.15
C ILE A 94 11.80 3.97 -1.82
N GLY A 95 12.38 3.27 -0.85
CA GLY A 95 11.88 2.00 -0.34
C GLY A 95 11.86 1.95 1.17
N GLY A 96 10.78 1.45 1.77
CA GLY A 96 10.68 1.16 3.20
C GLY A 96 10.95 -0.31 3.48
N ALA A 97 11.90 -0.63 4.38
CA ALA A 97 12.39 -1.97 4.59
C ALA A 97 12.10 -2.53 5.99
N ASN A 98 12.22 -3.85 6.12
CA ASN A 98 11.99 -4.59 7.36
C ASN A 98 13.11 -4.44 8.42
N ASP A 99 14.17 -3.71 8.11
CA ASP A 99 15.25 -3.40 9.05
C ASP A 99 15.08 -2.03 9.75
N GLY A 100 13.95 -1.35 9.50
CA GLY A 100 13.63 -0.04 10.02
C GLY A 100 14.29 1.11 9.28
N ASN A 101 14.88 0.86 8.11
CA ASN A 101 15.51 1.88 7.29
C ASN A 101 14.63 2.25 6.08
N ILE A 102 14.85 3.47 5.59
CA ILE A 102 14.45 3.90 4.26
C ILE A 102 15.68 3.79 3.36
N TYR A 103 15.48 3.26 2.17
CA TYR A 103 16.49 3.20 1.13
C TYR A 103 16.12 4.15 0.00
N ILE A 104 17.04 5.00 -0.41
CA ILE A 104 16.90 5.90 -1.55
C ILE A 104 17.85 5.39 -2.63
N CYS A 105 17.29 4.86 -3.71
CA CYS A 105 18.04 4.38 -4.86
C CYS A 105 18.14 5.50 -5.89
N HIS A 106 19.36 5.96 -6.18
CA HIS A 106 19.65 6.97 -7.20
C HIS A 106 19.93 6.27 -8.53
N LEU A 107 19.00 6.31 -9.47
CA LEU A 107 19.05 5.51 -10.70
C LEU A 107 20.22 5.88 -11.62
N GLU A 108 20.57 7.17 -11.72
CA GLU A 108 21.67 7.62 -12.59
C GLU A 108 23.06 7.32 -12.02
N ARG A 109 23.18 7.25 -10.69
CA ARG A 109 24.49 7.20 -10.01
C ARG A 109 24.83 5.82 -9.47
N ASP A 110 23.91 4.87 -9.60
CA ASP A 110 24.01 3.54 -8.97
C ASP A 110 24.43 3.62 -7.49
N LYS A 111 23.88 4.63 -6.80
CA LYS A 111 24.14 4.92 -5.39
C LYS A 111 22.89 4.70 -4.56
N HIS A 112 23.08 4.06 -3.40
CA HIS A 112 22.02 3.86 -2.41
C HIS A 112 22.35 4.67 -1.16
N THR A 113 21.34 5.41 -0.67
CA THR A 113 21.39 6.14 0.60
C THR A 113 20.52 5.39 1.59
N ARG A 114 21.06 5.02 2.75
CA ARG A 114 20.35 4.31 3.81
C ARG A 114 20.09 5.24 4.99
N ILE A 115 18.84 5.42 5.36
CA ILE A 115 18.39 6.29 6.44
C ILE A 115 17.75 5.47 7.55
N LYS A 116 18.29 5.51 8.75
CA LYS A 116 17.66 4.92 9.94
C LYS A 116 16.42 5.70 10.32
N ALA A 117 15.26 5.20 9.92
CA ALA A 117 14.01 5.93 10.04
C ALA A 117 13.19 5.51 11.26
N HIS A 118 13.02 4.22 11.48
CA HIS A 118 12.13 3.67 12.51
C HIS A 118 12.85 2.66 13.40
N SER A 119 12.26 2.37 14.57
CA SER A 119 12.76 1.34 15.48
C SER A 119 12.31 -0.09 15.09
N ARG A 120 11.33 -0.19 14.20
CA ARG A 120 10.75 -1.42 13.67
C ARG A 120 10.61 -1.31 12.16
N ASP A 121 9.96 -2.30 11.51
CA ASP A 121 9.73 -2.36 10.08
C ASP A 121 9.12 -1.07 9.53
N VAL A 122 9.61 -0.60 8.38
CA VAL A 122 9.03 0.51 7.62
C VAL A 122 8.08 -0.07 6.58
N ASN A 123 6.79 -0.02 6.87
CA ASN A 123 5.76 -0.64 6.04
C ASN A 123 5.33 0.23 4.86
N ALA A 124 5.50 1.55 4.96
CA ALA A 124 5.03 2.48 3.94
C ALA A 124 5.92 3.70 3.80
N VAL A 125 6.13 4.10 2.55
CA VAL A 125 6.80 5.34 2.16
C VAL A 125 6.00 6.04 1.07
N SER A 126 6.05 7.37 1.06
CA SER A 126 5.39 8.19 0.03
C SER A 126 6.06 9.54 -0.07
N TYR A 127 6.06 10.14 -1.25
CA TYR A 127 6.37 11.57 -1.39
C TYR A 127 5.14 12.41 -1.09
N ALA A 128 5.36 13.62 -0.58
CA ALA A 128 4.29 14.55 -0.24
C ALA A 128 3.60 15.12 -1.47
N ASP A 129 4.37 15.38 -2.51
CA ASP A 129 3.94 15.99 -3.76
C ASP A 129 4.95 15.75 -4.89
N ASP A 130 4.65 16.29 -6.06
CA ASP A 130 5.49 16.20 -7.26
C ASP A 130 6.85 16.94 -7.12
N SER A 131 7.06 17.76 -6.09
CA SER A 131 8.39 18.37 -5.85
C SER A 131 9.41 17.36 -5.34
N SER A 132 8.97 16.25 -4.77
CA SER A 132 9.79 15.19 -4.15
C SER A 132 10.74 15.66 -3.05
N HIS A 133 10.50 16.88 -2.50
CA HIS A 133 11.33 17.43 -1.42
C HIS A 133 10.96 16.89 -0.05
N ILE A 134 9.70 16.57 0.16
CA ILE A 134 9.20 16.01 1.40
C ILE A 134 8.78 14.57 1.17
N LEU A 135 9.27 13.68 2.00
CA LEU A 135 8.86 12.29 2.03
C LEU A 135 8.26 11.91 3.39
N TYR A 136 7.37 10.95 3.36
CA TYR A 136 6.74 10.36 4.52
C TYR A 136 7.20 8.92 4.68
N SER A 137 7.40 8.48 5.91
CA SER A 137 7.60 7.07 6.24
C SER A 137 6.76 6.68 7.44
N ALA A 138 6.25 5.45 7.43
CA ALA A 138 5.55 4.91 8.58
C ALA A 138 5.86 3.43 8.78
N GLY A 139 5.81 3.01 10.03
CA GLY A 139 6.25 1.69 10.40
C GLY A 139 5.45 1.04 11.52
N ASP A 140 5.95 -0.10 11.94
CA ASP A 140 5.39 -0.90 13.03
C ASP A 140 5.60 -0.28 14.42
N ASP A 141 6.34 0.82 14.51
CA ASP A 141 6.40 1.65 15.70
C ASP A 141 5.19 2.61 15.85
N GLY A 142 4.23 2.56 14.90
CA GLY A 142 3.01 3.36 14.92
C GLY A 142 3.21 4.84 14.64
N LEU A 143 4.40 5.24 14.24
CA LEU A 143 4.75 6.60 13.96
C LEU A 143 4.75 6.86 12.45
N CYS A 144 4.28 8.03 12.04
CA CYS A 144 4.54 8.56 10.72
C CYS A 144 5.54 9.72 10.84
N LYS A 145 6.66 9.62 10.13
CA LYS A 145 7.75 10.60 10.14
C LYS A 145 7.80 11.37 8.83
N VAL A 146 8.06 12.66 8.96
CA VAL A 146 8.17 13.60 7.84
C VAL A 146 9.64 13.99 7.68
N TRP A 147 10.16 13.89 6.48
CA TRP A 147 11.58 14.13 6.16
C TRP A 147 11.69 15.14 5.02
N ASP A 148 12.71 15.99 5.09
CA ASP A 148 13.10 16.87 3.98
C ASP A 148 14.32 16.26 3.28
N THR A 149 14.17 15.85 2.03
CA THR A 149 15.23 15.20 1.25
C THR A 149 16.47 16.09 1.05
N ARG A 150 16.29 17.41 1.11
CA ARG A 150 17.38 18.39 0.94
C ARG A 150 18.29 18.48 2.16
N THR A 151 17.77 18.16 3.34
CA THR A 151 18.50 18.23 4.63
C THR A 151 18.81 16.83 5.17
N LEU A 152 18.43 15.79 4.45
CA LEU A 152 18.57 14.42 4.88
C LEU A 152 20.04 14.00 4.93
N ASN A 153 20.49 13.52 6.09
CA ASN A 153 21.86 13.09 6.34
C ASN A 153 21.88 11.65 6.85
N GLU A 154 22.65 10.79 6.18
CA GLU A 154 22.79 9.35 6.53
C GLU A 154 23.36 9.16 7.95
N ASN A 155 24.34 9.99 8.36
CA ASN A 155 25.05 9.82 9.63
C ASN A 155 24.23 10.32 10.83
N SER A 156 23.28 11.24 10.62
CA SER A 156 22.47 11.80 11.68
C SER A 156 21.08 12.15 11.15
N PRO A 157 20.27 11.13 10.81
CA PRO A 157 18.95 11.35 10.23
C PRO A 157 18.02 11.96 11.28
N LYS A 158 17.44 13.12 10.96
CA LYS A 158 16.46 13.79 11.81
C LYS A 158 15.20 14.07 11.00
N PRO A 159 14.03 13.56 11.42
CA PRO A 159 12.75 13.93 10.81
C PRO A 159 12.45 15.40 11.10
N VAL A 160 11.82 16.08 10.15
CA VAL A 160 11.30 17.44 10.31
C VAL A 160 10.19 17.47 11.36
N GLY A 161 9.40 16.40 11.39
CA GLY A 161 8.33 16.24 12.36
C GLY A 161 7.85 14.79 12.42
N ILE A 162 7.08 14.51 13.46
CA ILE A 162 6.53 13.18 13.72
C ILE A 162 5.04 13.30 14.02
N LEU A 163 4.26 12.38 13.48
CA LEU A 163 2.83 12.25 13.71
C LEU A 163 2.60 10.96 14.50
N ALA A 164 1.99 11.09 15.67
CA ALA A 164 1.73 10.01 16.61
C ALA A 164 0.28 10.04 17.08
N GLY A 165 -0.32 8.88 17.30
CA GLY A 165 -1.72 8.76 17.73
C GLY A 165 -2.36 7.44 17.30
N HIS A 166 -1.69 6.63 16.48
CA HIS A 166 -2.10 5.25 16.25
C HIS A 166 -1.80 4.36 17.45
N LEU A 167 -2.64 3.35 17.65
CA LEU A 167 -2.51 2.39 18.76
C LEU A 167 -1.76 1.11 18.36
N ASP A 168 -1.38 1.00 17.08
CA ASP A 168 -0.63 -0.12 16.51
C ASP A 168 0.11 0.32 15.24
N GLY A 169 0.91 -0.58 14.66
CA GLY A 169 1.71 -0.32 13.48
C GLY A 169 0.91 0.22 12.29
N ILE A 170 1.52 1.11 11.55
CA ILE A 170 0.94 1.70 10.32
C ILE A 170 1.23 0.77 9.15
N THR A 171 0.24 0.54 8.29
CA THR A 171 0.32 -0.36 7.15
C THR A 171 0.50 0.36 5.82
N TYR A 172 0.01 1.59 5.70
CA TYR A 172 0.11 2.37 4.45
C TYR A 172 0.00 3.88 4.69
N ILE A 173 0.56 4.64 3.76
CA ILE A 173 0.46 6.10 3.69
C ILE A 173 0.01 6.49 2.30
N ASP A 174 -0.87 7.48 2.21
CA ASP A 174 -1.17 8.17 0.97
C ASP A 174 -1.16 9.69 1.18
N SER A 175 -0.61 10.41 0.21
CA SER A 175 -0.55 11.87 0.22
C SER A 175 -1.73 12.45 -0.55
N ARG A 176 -2.30 13.54 -0.05
CA ARG A 176 -3.30 14.31 -0.77
C ARG A 176 -2.71 15.12 -1.95
N GLN A 177 -1.38 15.21 -2.04
CA GLN A 177 -0.63 16.00 -3.03
C GLN A 177 -0.85 17.52 -2.90
N ASP A 178 -1.37 17.99 -1.77
CA ASP A 178 -1.61 19.41 -1.45
C ASP A 178 -0.52 19.99 -0.54
N ARG A 179 0.59 19.28 -0.35
CA ARG A 179 1.73 19.63 0.54
C ARG A 179 1.35 19.77 2.01
N ARG A 180 0.18 19.28 2.39
CA ARG A 180 -0.35 19.52 3.72
C ARG A 180 -0.98 18.30 4.36
N HIS A 181 -1.78 17.56 3.61
CA HIS A 181 -2.56 16.48 4.18
C HIS A 181 -2.06 15.12 3.71
N LEU A 182 -2.06 14.19 4.63
CA LEU A 182 -1.83 12.78 4.35
C LEU A 182 -2.77 11.91 5.17
N ILE A 183 -2.96 10.68 4.74
CA ILE A 183 -3.67 9.65 5.50
C ILE A 183 -2.74 8.49 5.79
N THR A 184 -2.96 7.87 6.94
CA THR A 184 -2.28 6.63 7.34
C THR A 184 -3.29 5.57 7.70
N ASN A 185 -3.11 4.34 7.21
CA ASN A 185 -3.89 3.18 7.63
C ASN A 185 -3.11 2.38 8.66
N SER A 186 -3.78 1.79 9.65
CA SER A 186 -3.11 1.09 10.76
C SER A 186 -3.78 -0.22 11.13
N LYS A 187 -2.99 -1.12 11.72
CA LYS A 187 -3.43 -2.36 12.35
C LYS A 187 -4.42 -2.12 13.49
N ASP A 188 -4.50 -0.90 14.04
CA ASP A 188 -5.49 -0.48 15.03
C ASP A 188 -6.93 -0.32 14.48
N GLN A 189 -7.15 -0.77 13.24
CA GLN A 189 -8.43 -0.74 12.55
C GLN A 189 -8.94 0.69 12.27
N SER A 190 -8.02 1.64 12.05
CA SER A 190 -8.37 3.01 11.71
C SER A 190 -7.50 3.59 10.60
N ILE A 191 -8.10 4.53 9.87
CA ILE A 191 -7.37 5.48 9.04
C ILE A 191 -7.38 6.81 9.77
N LYS A 192 -6.26 7.51 9.78
CA LYS A 192 -6.14 8.87 10.34
C LYS A 192 -5.74 9.85 9.25
N LEU A 193 -6.40 11.00 9.26
CA LEU A 193 -6.06 12.17 8.45
C LEU A 193 -5.17 13.11 9.28
N TRP A 194 -4.09 13.58 8.70
CA TRP A 194 -3.11 14.44 9.35
C TRP A 194 -2.89 15.73 8.57
N ASP A 195 -2.54 16.78 9.31
CA ASP A 195 -2.03 18.05 8.78
C ASP A 195 -0.56 18.19 9.22
N ILE A 196 0.38 18.20 8.27
CA ILE A 196 1.82 18.25 8.57
C ILE A 196 2.29 19.57 9.20
N ARG A 197 1.43 20.55 9.33
CA ARG A 197 1.71 21.79 10.07
C ARG A 197 1.57 21.61 11.58
N ILE A 198 0.97 20.50 12.02
CA ILE A 198 0.72 20.19 13.43
C ILE A 198 1.38 18.85 13.75
N PHE A 199 2.61 18.92 14.23
CA PHE A 199 3.34 17.73 14.68
C PHE A 199 2.94 17.34 16.10
N SER A 200 3.08 16.05 16.38
CA SER A 200 2.80 15.50 17.71
C SER A 200 3.87 15.87 18.73
N SER A 201 3.49 16.06 19.98
CA SER A 201 4.39 16.33 21.09
C SER A 201 5.20 15.09 21.49
N ALA A 202 6.33 15.27 22.17
CA ALA A 202 7.14 14.18 22.70
C ALA A 202 6.36 13.26 23.66
N ASP A 203 5.38 13.81 24.37
CA ASP A 203 4.50 13.05 25.26
C ASP A 203 3.55 12.11 24.45
N ALA A 204 3.02 12.57 23.33
CA ALA A 204 2.22 11.75 22.42
C ALA A 204 3.03 10.60 21.81
N LEU A 205 4.31 10.85 21.47
CA LEU A 205 5.23 9.81 20.99
C LEU A 205 5.40 8.69 22.03
N ASN A 206 5.71 9.07 23.29
CA ASN A 206 5.89 8.11 24.39
C ASN A 206 4.60 7.32 24.67
N LYS A 207 3.42 7.96 24.56
CA LYS A 207 2.13 7.27 24.72
C LYS A 207 1.85 6.29 23.59
N THR A 208 2.17 6.65 22.35
CA THR A 208 2.05 5.75 21.20
C THR A 208 2.95 4.52 21.37
N GLU A 209 4.21 4.70 21.75
CA GLU A 209 5.14 3.62 21.97
C GLU A 209 4.69 2.67 23.10
N LYS A 210 4.19 3.23 24.20
CA LYS A 210 3.61 2.46 25.31
C LYS A 210 2.37 1.69 24.87
N ALA A 211 1.48 2.31 24.07
CA ALA A 211 0.27 1.67 23.57
C ALA A 211 0.61 0.44 22.72
N ILE A 212 1.60 0.56 21.83
CA ILE A 212 2.05 -0.54 20.96
C ILE A 212 2.75 -1.64 21.77
N SER A 213 3.60 -1.27 22.71
CA SER A 213 4.32 -2.24 23.56
C SER A 213 3.40 -2.97 24.53
N SER A 214 2.21 -2.45 24.81
CA SER A 214 1.25 -3.01 25.77
C SER A 214 0.50 -4.24 25.28
N HIS A 215 0.63 -4.63 24.01
CA HIS A 215 -0.06 -5.79 23.46
C HIS A 215 0.85 -6.58 22.52
N ALA A 216 0.66 -7.89 22.54
CA ALA A 216 1.35 -8.82 21.65
C ALA A 216 0.29 -9.61 20.88
N TRP A 217 -0.27 -9.02 19.83
CA TRP A 217 -1.16 -9.73 18.90
C TRP A 217 -0.59 -9.67 17.50
N ASP A 218 -0.81 -10.73 16.74
CA ASP A 218 -0.35 -10.78 15.36
C ASP A 218 -1.56 -10.64 14.42
N TYR A 219 -1.67 -9.47 13.78
CA TYR A 219 -2.75 -9.15 12.85
C TYR A 219 -2.83 -10.10 11.65
N ARG A 220 -1.76 -10.85 11.37
CA ARG A 220 -1.70 -11.81 10.26
C ARG A 220 -2.55 -13.05 10.54
N PHE A 221 -2.65 -13.46 11.81
CA PHE A 221 -3.26 -14.73 12.21
C PHE A 221 -4.40 -14.58 13.22
N GLN A 222 -4.46 -13.49 13.94
CA GLN A 222 -5.40 -13.28 15.04
C GLN A 222 -6.47 -12.24 14.68
N LYS A 223 -7.66 -12.40 15.29
CA LYS A 223 -8.72 -11.39 15.20
C LYS A 223 -8.32 -10.11 15.93
N ALA A 224 -8.77 -8.98 15.43
CA ALA A 224 -8.51 -7.70 16.07
C ALA A 224 -8.99 -7.68 17.53
N PRO A 225 -8.17 -7.20 18.47
CA PRO A 225 -8.57 -7.04 19.87
C PRO A 225 -9.80 -6.15 20.01
N LYS A 226 -10.69 -6.46 20.95
CA LYS A 226 -11.92 -5.67 21.17
C LYS A 226 -11.65 -4.19 21.44
N LYS A 227 -10.46 -3.87 22.01
CA LYS A 227 -10.02 -2.49 22.27
C LYS A 227 -9.87 -1.65 20.99
N PHE A 228 -9.72 -2.26 19.81
CA PHE A 228 -9.64 -1.56 18.52
C PHE A 228 -10.97 -1.46 17.78
N CYS A 229 -12.00 -2.20 18.20
CA CYS A 229 -13.25 -2.34 17.46
C CYS A 229 -14.42 -1.54 18.02
N LYS A 230 -14.46 -1.28 19.34
CA LYS A 230 -15.60 -0.64 19.98
C LYS A 230 -15.15 0.45 20.95
N ASN A 231 -15.81 1.62 20.89
CA ASN A 231 -15.61 2.75 21.79
C ASN A 231 -14.14 3.12 22.01
N VAL A 232 -13.37 3.11 20.92
CA VAL A 232 -11.94 3.41 20.97
C VAL A 232 -11.77 4.90 21.22
N LYS A 233 -11.25 5.24 22.39
CA LYS A 233 -10.84 6.62 22.68
C LYS A 233 -9.57 6.93 21.91
N SER A 234 -9.49 8.13 21.34
CA SER A 234 -8.23 8.64 20.79
C SER A 234 -7.16 8.68 21.87
N LEU A 235 -5.92 8.48 21.45
CA LEU A 235 -4.79 8.61 22.37
C LEU A 235 -4.68 10.06 22.83
N GLU A 236 -4.39 10.28 24.08
CA GLU A 236 -4.16 11.63 24.59
C GLU A 236 -2.93 12.25 23.91
N GLY A 237 -3.11 13.42 23.29
CA GLY A 237 -2.06 14.06 22.45
C GLY A 237 -2.11 13.64 20.98
N ASP A 238 -3.12 12.87 20.55
CA ASP A 238 -3.36 12.55 19.14
C ASP A 238 -3.60 13.84 18.34
N SER A 239 -2.68 14.13 17.40
CA SER A 239 -2.76 15.34 16.55
C SER A 239 -3.48 15.10 15.22
N SER A 240 -4.12 13.94 15.04
CA SER A 240 -4.88 13.66 13.82
C SER A 240 -6.09 14.59 13.69
N VAL A 241 -6.33 15.08 12.48
CA VAL A 241 -7.49 15.92 12.14
C VAL A 241 -8.79 15.12 12.25
N MET A 242 -8.75 13.86 11.77
CA MET A 242 -9.90 12.96 11.77
C MET A 242 -9.47 11.50 11.83
N THR A 243 -10.34 10.66 12.37
CA THR A 243 -10.15 9.20 12.44
C THR A 243 -11.33 8.48 11.80
N TYR A 244 -11.07 7.63 10.82
CA TYR A 244 -12.08 6.83 10.10
C TYR A 244 -12.02 5.39 10.60
N ARG A 245 -13.19 4.80 10.85
CA ARG A 245 -13.33 3.42 11.37
C ARG A 245 -14.47 2.68 10.66
N GLY A 246 -14.39 1.34 10.63
CA GLY A 246 -15.43 0.50 10.05
C GLY A 246 -14.90 -0.53 9.06
N HIS A 247 -13.66 -0.38 8.59
CA HIS A 247 -12.94 -1.42 7.86
C HIS A 247 -12.11 -2.29 8.81
N SER A 248 -11.61 -3.40 8.31
CA SER A 248 -10.76 -4.31 9.08
C SER A 248 -9.40 -4.49 8.41
N VAL A 249 -8.33 -4.28 9.18
CA VAL A 249 -6.93 -4.41 8.75
C VAL A 249 -6.35 -5.67 9.38
N LEU A 250 -6.40 -6.77 8.64
CA LEU A 250 -5.90 -8.08 9.06
C LEU A 250 -5.19 -8.77 7.90
N GLN A 251 -4.37 -9.76 8.22
CA GLN A 251 -3.69 -10.66 7.29
C GLN A 251 -2.56 -10.04 6.49
N THR A 252 -2.68 -8.80 6.02
CA THR A 252 -1.69 -8.14 5.16
C THR A 252 -1.69 -6.62 5.35
N LEU A 253 -0.70 -5.96 4.74
CA LEU A 253 -0.62 -4.49 4.67
C LEU A 253 -1.67 -3.96 3.71
N ILE A 254 -2.86 -3.70 4.24
CA ILE A 254 -3.99 -3.15 3.46
C ILE A 254 -3.74 -1.67 3.19
N ARG A 255 -4.01 -1.25 1.97
CA ARG A 255 -3.78 0.10 1.48
C ARG A 255 -5.01 0.98 1.56
N CYS A 256 -4.80 2.26 1.78
CA CYS A 256 -5.82 3.32 1.72
C CYS A 256 -5.36 4.43 0.78
N ARG A 257 -6.30 5.13 0.14
CA ARG A 257 -5.97 6.21 -0.79
C ARG A 257 -6.99 7.34 -0.75
N PHE A 258 -6.57 8.55 -1.13
CA PHE A 258 -7.48 9.63 -1.49
C PHE A 258 -8.10 9.40 -2.86
N SER A 259 -9.37 9.70 -3.01
CA SER A 259 -10.01 9.70 -4.32
C SER A 259 -9.43 10.79 -5.23
N PRO A 260 -9.46 10.61 -6.57
CA PRO A 260 -8.81 11.52 -7.49
C PRO A 260 -9.37 12.95 -7.41
N ALA A 261 -8.47 13.94 -7.54
CA ALA A 261 -8.84 15.35 -7.49
C ALA A 261 -9.78 15.73 -8.67
N PHE A 262 -9.50 15.23 -9.87
CA PHE A 262 -10.25 15.60 -11.07
C PHE A 262 -11.71 15.11 -11.00
N SER A 263 -11.96 13.86 -10.66
CA SER A 263 -13.30 13.26 -10.70
C SER A 263 -14.13 13.49 -9.44
N THR A 264 -13.50 13.65 -8.28
CA THR A 264 -14.20 13.70 -6.98
C THR A 264 -13.85 14.89 -6.10
N GLY A 265 -12.87 15.72 -6.50
CA GLY A 265 -12.34 16.78 -5.65
C GLY A 265 -11.65 16.27 -4.38
N GLN A 266 -11.19 15.01 -4.38
CA GLN A 266 -10.61 14.31 -3.21
C GLN A 266 -11.55 14.30 -2.00
N ARG A 267 -12.85 14.20 -2.26
CA ARG A 267 -13.88 14.15 -1.23
C ARG A 267 -13.86 12.84 -0.46
N TYR A 268 -13.38 11.76 -1.07
CA TYR A 268 -13.47 10.43 -0.47
C TYR A 268 -12.10 9.87 -0.12
N ILE A 269 -12.09 9.05 0.92
CA ILE A 269 -10.98 8.16 1.28
C ILE A 269 -11.48 6.74 1.10
N TYR A 270 -10.71 5.89 0.46
CA TYR A 270 -11.12 4.52 0.21
C TYR A 270 -10.02 3.52 0.58
N THR A 271 -10.43 2.33 0.98
CA THR A 271 -9.52 1.29 1.47
C THR A 271 -10.06 -0.10 1.20
N GLY A 272 -9.14 -1.05 1.09
CA GLY A 272 -9.49 -2.45 1.18
C GLY A 272 -9.89 -2.87 2.60
N CYS A 273 -10.47 -4.04 2.73
CA CYS A 273 -10.88 -4.61 4.00
C CYS A 273 -10.63 -6.11 4.04
N ALA A 274 -10.20 -6.62 5.19
CA ALA A 274 -9.98 -8.04 5.39
C ALA A 274 -11.25 -8.89 5.23
N SER A 275 -12.43 -8.28 5.34
CA SER A 275 -13.73 -8.95 5.14
C SER A 275 -14.14 -9.14 3.67
N GLY A 276 -13.30 -8.76 2.70
CA GLY A 276 -13.64 -8.85 1.28
C GLY A 276 -14.42 -7.63 0.74
N GLN A 277 -14.45 -6.54 1.49
CA GLN A 277 -15.12 -5.30 1.09
C GLN A 277 -14.12 -4.23 0.67
N THR A 278 -14.55 -3.30 -0.18
CA THR A 278 -13.91 -2.02 -0.36
C THR A 278 -14.75 -0.96 0.35
N VAL A 279 -14.15 -0.25 1.29
CA VAL A 279 -14.87 0.74 2.11
C VAL A 279 -14.49 2.13 1.65
N ILE A 280 -15.48 2.99 1.44
CA ILE A 280 -15.32 4.38 1.01
C ILE A 280 -15.89 5.27 2.09
N TYR A 281 -15.08 6.20 2.57
CA TYR A 281 -15.44 7.21 3.58
C TYR A 281 -15.61 8.58 2.95
N ASP A 282 -16.53 9.38 3.44
CA ASP A 282 -16.54 10.81 3.19
C ASP A 282 -15.45 11.48 4.06
N ALA A 283 -14.49 12.15 3.41
CA ALA A 283 -13.34 12.72 4.10
C ALA A 283 -13.69 13.84 5.09
N LEU A 284 -14.83 14.51 4.91
CA LEU A 284 -15.26 15.62 5.76
C LEU A 284 -16.10 15.16 6.96
N THR A 285 -16.98 14.18 6.76
CA THR A 285 -17.87 13.72 7.84
C THR A 285 -17.29 12.55 8.63
N GLY A 286 -16.36 11.80 8.03
CA GLY A 286 -15.82 10.56 8.59
C GLY A 286 -16.75 9.36 8.49
N GLU A 287 -17.92 9.52 7.89
CA GLU A 287 -18.92 8.46 7.73
C GLU A 287 -18.59 7.56 6.54
N ILE A 288 -19.07 6.31 6.59
CA ILE A 288 -18.98 5.39 5.47
C ILE A 288 -19.98 5.83 4.39
N ALA A 289 -19.47 6.31 3.28
CA ALA A 289 -20.25 6.69 2.12
C ALA A 289 -20.70 5.47 1.30
N ALA A 290 -19.86 4.44 1.21
CA ALA A 290 -20.19 3.17 0.57
C ALA A 290 -19.33 2.02 1.08
N ALA A 291 -19.88 0.79 1.02
CA ALA A 291 -19.16 -0.45 1.24
C ALA A 291 -19.47 -1.39 0.06
N LEU A 292 -18.48 -1.60 -0.81
CA LEU A 292 -18.62 -2.43 -2.00
C LEU A 292 -18.29 -3.88 -1.64
N THR A 293 -19.27 -4.77 -1.81
CA THR A 293 -19.15 -6.19 -1.43
C THR A 293 -19.08 -7.07 -2.67
N GLY A 294 -18.11 -7.99 -2.73
CA GLY A 294 -17.98 -8.87 -3.89
C GLY A 294 -16.82 -9.85 -3.82
N HIS A 295 -15.72 -9.46 -3.20
CA HIS A 295 -14.60 -10.36 -2.99
C HIS A 295 -14.88 -11.37 -1.89
N SER A 296 -14.37 -12.60 -2.07
CA SER A 296 -14.48 -13.69 -1.08
C SER A 296 -13.29 -13.77 -0.12
N ALA A 297 -12.27 -12.92 -0.31
CA ALA A 297 -11.07 -12.88 0.50
C ALA A 297 -10.62 -11.42 0.74
N CYS A 298 -9.56 -11.25 1.52
CA CYS A 298 -9.02 -9.95 1.89
C CYS A 298 -8.74 -9.07 0.66
N VAL A 299 -9.31 -7.88 0.60
CA VAL A 299 -8.99 -6.84 -0.38
C VAL A 299 -7.73 -6.12 0.09
N ARG A 300 -6.63 -6.30 -0.63
CA ARG A 300 -5.34 -5.72 -0.25
C ARG A 300 -5.15 -4.32 -0.82
N ASP A 301 -5.48 -4.13 -2.09
CA ASP A 301 -5.25 -2.86 -2.78
C ASP A 301 -6.48 -2.42 -3.57
N VAL A 302 -6.59 -1.11 -3.70
CA VAL A 302 -7.70 -0.43 -4.35
C VAL A 302 -7.16 0.74 -5.16
N SER A 303 -7.71 0.98 -6.34
CA SER A 303 -7.28 2.06 -7.23
C SER A 303 -8.48 2.69 -7.92
N TRP A 304 -8.64 4.00 -7.77
CA TRP A 304 -9.68 4.75 -8.44
C TRP A 304 -9.14 5.34 -9.73
N HIS A 305 -9.89 5.23 -10.82
CA HIS A 305 -9.47 5.80 -12.10
C HIS A 305 -9.41 7.35 -12.00
N PRO A 306 -8.31 8.00 -12.42
CA PRO A 306 -8.11 9.43 -12.19
C PRO A 306 -9.18 10.32 -12.84
N TYR A 307 -9.74 9.91 -13.97
CA TYR A 307 -10.67 10.72 -14.75
C TYR A 307 -12.10 10.14 -14.85
N ARG A 308 -12.30 8.86 -14.52
CA ARG A 308 -13.60 8.18 -14.61
C ARG A 308 -14.07 7.74 -13.23
N ASN A 309 -15.39 7.61 -13.06
CA ASN A 309 -15.98 7.11 -11.82
C ASN A 309 -15.90 5.56 -11.72
N GLU A 310 -14.72 5.03 -11.97
CA GLU A 310 -14.42 3.61 -11.92
C GLU A 310 -13.38 3.35 -10.84
N LEU A 311 -13.59 2.30 -10.05
CA LEU A 311 -12.69 1.85 -9.01
C LEU A 311 -12.34 0.40 -9.24
N CYS A 312 -11.04 0.07 -9.18
CA CYS A 312 -10.55 -1.29 -9.21
C CYS A 312 -10.17 -1.76 -7.81
N SER A 313 -10.49 -2.99 -7.47
CA SER A 313 -10.05 -3.64 -6.25
C SER A 313 -9.41 -4.99 -6.54
N THR A 314 -8.38 -5.33 -5.77
CA THR A 314 -7.64 -6.59 -5.88
C THR A 314 -7.63 -7.32 -4.55
N ALA A 315 -7.89 -8.62 -4.58
CA ALA A 315 -8.00 -9.41 -3.37
C ALA A 315 -7.27 -10.77 -3.47
N TRP A 316 -7.12 -11.43 -2.35
CA TRP A 316 -6.48 -12.75 -2.24
C TRP A 316 -7.33 -13.89 -2.83
N ASP A 317 -8.51 -13.62 -3.34
CA ASP A 317 -9.30 -14.55 -4.16
C ASP A 317 -8.82 -14.65 -5.61
N ASN A 318 -7.74 -13.94 -5.95
CA ASN A 318 -7.16 -13.83 -7.29
C ASN A 318 -8.11 -13.18 -8.32
N ILE A 319 -8.96 -12.26 -7.86
CA ILE A 319 -9.90 -11.54 -8.71
C ILE A 319 -9.52 -10.04 -8.69
N ILE A 320 -9.60 -9.42 -9.86
CA ILE A 320 -9.65 -7.96 -10.00
C ILE A 320 -11.11 -7.63 -10.27
N MET A 321 -11.70 -6.76 -9.44
CA MET A 321 -13.05 -6.25 -9.67
C MET A 321 -12.98 -4.81 -10.15
N ASN A 322 -13.74 -4.51 -11.19
CA ASN A 322 -14.03 -3.15 -11.62
C ASN A 322 -15.43 -2.76 -11.11
N TRP A 323 -15.48 -1.62 -10.44
CA TRP A 323 -16.70 -1.05 -9.86
C TRP A 323 -17.06 0.17 -10.70
N ASP A 324 -18.10 0.01 -11.51
CA ASP A 324 -18.63 1.09 -12.34
C ASP A 324 -19.65 1.94 -11.56
N SER A 325 -19.75 3.22 -11.89
CA SER A 325 -20.74 4.15 -11.34
C SER A 325 -20.75 4.28 -9.81
N VAL A 326 -19.60 4.46 -9.20
CA VAL A 326 -19.50 4.84 -7.78
C VAL A 326 -20.28 6.13 -7.45
N SER A 327 -20.68 6.90 -8.47
CA SER A 327 -21.50 8.12 -8.35
C SER A 327 -22.95 7.87 -7.90
N LYS A 328 -23.47 6.64 -8.01
CA LYS A 328 -24.79 6.27 -7.48
C LYS A 328 -24.62 5.58 -6.12
N MET A 329 -24.08 6.29 -5.16
CA MET A 329 -23.99 5.84 -3.77
C MET A 329 -25.37 5.80 -3.13
N SER A 330 -26.21 4.88 -3.56
CA SER A 330 -27.39 4.46 -2.84
C SER A 330 -27.17 3.05 -2.32
N THR A 331 -27.68 2.76 -1.16
CA THR A 331 -27.53 1.53 -0.35
C THR A 331 -28.02 0.22 -0.98
N SER A 332 -28.17 0.15 -2.30
CA SER A 332 -28.52 -1.07 -3.04
C SER A 332 -27.30 -1.63 -3.77
N PRO A 333 -27.08 -2.95 -3.76
CA PRO A 333 -25.95 -3.57 -4.43
C PRO A 333 -25.99 -3.28 -5.93
N SER A 334 -25.03 -2.51 -6.41
CA SER A 334 -24.82 -2.28 -7.83
C SER A 334 -24.37 -3.59 -8.50
N ARG A 335 -24.81 -3.79 -9.73
CA ARG A 335 -24.51 -4.98 -10.54
C ARG A 335 -23.00 -5.14 -10.67
N MET A 336 -22.46 -6.23 -10.11
CA MET A 336 -21.04 -6.55 -10.21
C MET A 336 -20.71 -6.97 -11.64
N VAL A 337 -19.78 -6.27 -12.28
CA VAL A 337 -19.08 -6.78 -13.45
C VAL A 337 -17.72 -7.29 -12.96
N GLY A 338 -17.72 -8.52 -12.47
CA GLY A 338 -16.49 -9.21 -12.07
C GLY A 338 -15.84 -9.87 -13.28
N THR A 339 -14.71 -9.38 -13.72
CA THR A 339 -13.86 -10.12 -14.66
C THR A 339 -13.07 -11.15 -13.88
N ARG A 340 -13.57 -12.38 -13.85
CA ARG A 340 -12.83 -13.52 -13.28
C ARG A 340 -11.59 -13.74 -14.13
N LEU A 341 -10.43 -13.35 -13.64
CA LEU A 341 -9.17 -13.82 -14.20
C LEU A 341 -9.21 -15.35 -14.19
N ARG A 342 -9.14 -15.97 -15.37
CA ARG A 342 -9.14 -17.44 -15.49
C ARG A 342 -8.11 -17.98 -14.51
N ARG A 343 -8.55 -18.80 -13.58
CA ARG A 343 -7.68 -19.63 -12.73
C ARG A 343 -6.57 -20.17 -13.60
N SER A 344 -5.33 -19.97 -13.19
CA SER A 344 -4.17 -20.51 -13.88
C SER A 344 -4.48 -21.92 -14.33
N MET A 345 -4.29 -22.24 -15.61
CA MET A 345 -4.58 -23.55 -16.20
C MET A 345 -3.95 -24.71 -15.40
N ARG A 346 -2.91 -24.44 -14.62
CA ARG A 346 -2.26 -25.39 -13.71
C ARG A 346 -3.13 -25.86 -12.55
N LEU A 347 -3.97 -25.02 -11.93
CA LEU A 347 -4.88 -25.46 -10.86
C LEU A 347 -6.02 -26.32 -11.42
N ALA A 348 -6.46 -26.03 -12.65
CA ALA A 348 -7.42 -26.88 -13.34
C ALA A 348 -6.81 -28.24 -13.75
N GLN A 349 -5.54 -28.24 -14.17
CA GLN A 349 -4.80 -29.45 -14.51
C GLN A 349 -4.48 -30.29 -13.27
N GLN A 350 -4.10 -29.67 -12.16
CA GLN A 350 -3.87 -30.38 -10.89
C GLN A 350 -5.16 -31.02 -10.33
N LYS A 351 -6.31 -30.36 -10.50
CA LYS A 351 -7.60 -30.97 -10.14
C LYS A 351 -7.94 -32.15 -11.03
N LYS A 352 -7.74 -32.03 -12.34
CA LYS A 352 -7.96 -33.15 -13.27
C LYS A 352 -7.03 -34.34 -12.99
N ASN A 353 -5.75 -34.09 -12.72
CA ASN A 353 -4.81 -35.16 -12.37
C ASN A 353 -5.11 -35.82 -11.02
N LYS A 354 -5.60 -35.05 -10.01
CA LYS A 354 -6.07 -35.63 -8.74
C LYS A 354 -7.37 -36.42 -8.85
N GLU A 355 -8.25 -36.06 -9.77
CA GLU A 355 -9.47 -36.80 -10.03
C GLU A 355 -9.21 -38.09 -10.86
N GLN A 356 -8.19 -38.04 -11.71
CA GLN A 356 -7.77 -39.24 -12.48
C GLN A 356 -7.03 -40.25 -11.61
N MET A 357 -6.15 -39.80 -10.69
CA MET A 357 -5.49 -40.68 -9.71
C MET A 357 -6.41 -41.20 -8.60
N ARG A 358 -7.66 -40.76 -8.52
CA ARG A 358 -8.69 -41.33 -7.62
C ARG A 358 -9.60 -42.32 -8.32
N LYS A 359 -9.46 -42.48 -9.62
CA LYS A 359 -10.24 -43.41 -10.42
C LYS A 359 -9.43 -44.61 -10.92
N GLU A 360 -8.12 -44.58 -10.74
CA GLU A 360 -7.21 -45.74 -10.80
C GLU A 360 -6.93 -46.25 -9.36
#